data_522d8b72159e869773d8c2c515bee09c
#
_entry.id   522d8b72159e869773d8c2c515bee09c
#
_cell.length_a   1.000
_cell.length_b   1.000
_cell.length_c   1.000
_cell.angle_alpha   90.00
_cell.angle_beta   90.00
_cell.angle_gamma   90.00
#
_symmetry.space_group_name_H-M   'P 1'
#
loop_
_entity.id
_entity.type
_entity.pdbx_description
1 polymer ?
#
loop_
_entity_poly.entity_id
_entity_poly.type
_entity_poly.pdbx_seq_one_letter_code
_entity_poly.pdbx_strand_id
1 'polypeptide(L)'
;LILLSIMFSASVFSQGPNYIKLEGELFIWGDHLPNKKDEDLDGLSVFITGSAAERLYKKMKSKPIYDGCYADGTYFKSHGMFSCSISPKEKYSCSFGVNTKEGKLYGAESC
;
A
#
# COMPACT_ATOMS: atom_id res chain seq x y z
N LEU A 1 30.05 46.38 11.28
CA LEU A 1 28.77 45.85 11.69
C LEU A 1 28.13 45.10 10.59
N ILE A 2 28.23 43.81 10.66
CA ILE A 2 27.70 42.94 9.62
C ILE A 2 26.43 42.32 10.12
N LEU A 3 25.34 42.71 9.52
CA LEU A 3 24.06 42.06 9.73
C LEU A 3 24.01 40.81 8.87
N LEU A 4 24.22 39.69 9.49
CA LEU A 4 23.94 38.41 8.86
C LEU A 4 22.44 38.20 8.93
N SER A 5 21.77 38.53 7.87
CA SER A 5 20.40 38.05 7.70
C SER A 5 20.47 36.59 7.28
N ILE A 6 20.32 35.74 8.23
CA ILE A 6 20.17 34.32 7.95
C ILE A 6 18.77 34.13 7.39
N MET A 7 18.70 34.04 6.11
CA MET A 7 17.47 33.61 5.45
C MET A 7 17.28 32.14 5.69
N PHE A 8 16.52 31.82 6.71
CA PHE A 8 15.96 30.48 6.80
C PHE A 8 14.82 30.35 5.81
N SER A 9 15.16 29.88 4.65
CA SER A 9 14.11 29.27 3.84
C SER A 9 13.75 27.93 4.45
N ALA A 10 12.91 27.94 5.42
CA ALA A 10 12.24 26.74 5.84
C ALA A 10 11.31 26.34 4.71
N SER A 11 11.69 25.38 3.93
CA SER A 11 10.74 24.69 3.08
C SER A 11 9.75 23.98 3.98
N VAL A 12 8.61 24.60 4.15
CA VAL A 12 7.58 24.13 5.07
C VAL A 12 6.72 23.03 4.47
N PHE A 13 7.13 22.45 3.35
CA PHE A 13 6.58 21.17 3.00
C PHE A 13 7.26 20.10 3.83
N SER A 14 7.20 20.32 5.10
CA SER A 14 7.47 19.25 5.99
C SER A 14 6.39 18.22 5.73
N GLN A 15 6.79 17.16 5.12
CA GLN A 15 6.22 15.93 5.54
C GLN A 15 6.32 15.96 7.05
N GLY A 16 5.23 16.23 7.73
CA GLY A 16 5.21 16.11 9.16
C GLY A 16 5.75 14.75 9.56
N PRO A 17 6.16 14.54 10.80
CA PRO A 17 6.76 13.27 11.24
C PRO A 17 5.88 12.06 10.99
N ASN A 18 4.60 12.26 10.68
CA ASN A 18 3.63 11.21 10.41
C ASN A 18 3.42 10.92 8.92
N TYR A 19 4.07 11.67 8.06
CA TYR A 19 3.93 11.49 6.62
C TYR A 19 5.20 10.88 6.05
N ILE A 20 5.02 9.85 5.26
CA ILE A 20 6.10 9.21 4.51
C ILE A 20 5.72 9.15 3.05
N LYS A 21 6.73 9.16 2.20
CA LYS A 21 6.51 9.05 0.77
C LYS A 21 5.87 7.71 0.43
N LEU A 22 4.81 7.75 -0.37
CA LEU A 22 4.13 6.57 -0.86
C LEU A 22 4.77 6.12 -2.16
N GLU A 23 5.17 4.85 -2.20
CA GLU A 23 5.57 4.16 -3.42
C GLU A 23 4.59 3.03 -3.68
N GLY A 24 4.22 2.82 -4.93
CA GLY A 24 3.33 1.74 -5.26
C GLY A 24 2.58 1.95 -6.56
N GLU A 25 1.57 1.13 -6.74
CA GLU A 25 0.75 1.10 -7.94
C GLU A 25 -0.72 1.10 -7.60
N LEU A 26 -1.48 1.71 -8.48
CA LEU A 26 -2.93 1.71 -8.43
C LEU A 26 -3.48 0.95 -9.63
N PHE A 27 -4.32 -0.02 -9.38
CA PHE A 27 -5.05 -0.73 -10.41
C PHE A 27 -6.52 -0.35 -10.33
N ILE A 28 -7.08 0.09 -11.46
CA ILE A 28 -8.50 0.46 -11.53
C ILE A 28 -9.25 -0.66 -12.23
N TRP A 29 -10.20 -1.23 -11.53
CA TRP A 29 -11.02 -2.33 -12.03
C TRP A 29 -12.02 -1.81 -13.06
N GLY A 30 -12.22 -2.59 -14.11
CA GLY A 30 -13.21 -2.28 -15.14
C GLY A 30 -12.70 -1.48 -16.32
N ASP A 31 -11.58 -0.76 -16.19
CA ASP A 31 -11.08 0.11 -17.26
C ASP A 31 -10.55 -0.66 -18.47
N HIS A 32 -10.20 -1.93 -18.31
CA HIS A 32 -9.56 -2.72 -19.36
C HIS A 32 -10.39 -3.89 -19.86
N LEU A 33 -11.60 -4.02 -19.38
CA LEU A 33 -12.44 -5.15 -19.71
C LEU A 33 -13.34 -4.83 -20.90
N PRO A 34 -13.17 -5.53 -22.04
CA PRO A 34 -13.99 -5.27 -23.23
C PRO A 34 -15.44 -5.73 -23.10
N ASN A 35 -15.78 -6.40 -22.02
CA ASN A 35 -17.11 -6.94 -21.78
C ASN A 35 -17.82 -6.17 -20.67
N LYS A 36 -18.93 -5.56 -21.00
CA LYS A 36 -19.78 -4.82 -20.05
C LYS A 36 -20.36 -5.68 -18.91
N LYS A 37 -20.14 -6.98 -18.94
CA LYS A 37 -20.57 -7.89 -17.87
C LYS A 37 -19.83 -7.68 -16.56
N ASP A 38 -18.71 -6.97 -16.62
CA ASP A 38 -17.88 -6.68 -15.44
C ASP A 38 -18.13 -5.27 -14.88
N GLU A 39 -19.22 -4.62 -15.28
CA GLU A 39 -19.66 -3.34 -14.72
C GLU A 39 -19.92 -3.42 -13.22
N ASP A 40 -20.10 -4.64 -12.68
CA ASP A 40 -20.26 -4.85 -11.23
C ASP A 40 -18.92 -4.86 -10.49
N LEU A 41 -17.80 -4.81 -11.21
CA LEU A 41 -16.45 -4.83 -10.64
C LEU A 41 -15.83 -3.44 -10.57
N ASP A 42 -16.63 -2.43 -10.22
CA ASP A 42 -16.13 -1.08 -10.05
C ASP A 42 -15.31 -0.97 -8.77
N GLY A 43 -14.04 -0.72 -8.93
CA GLY A 43 -13.18 -0.61 -7.78
C GLY A 43 -11.74 -0.32 -8.14
N LEU A 44 -10.93 -0.26 -7.12
CA LEU A 44 -9.50 -0.07 -7.25
C LEU A 44 -8.75 -0.99 -6.30
N SER A 45 -7.55 -1.34 -6.68
CA SER A 45 -6.59 -2.00 -5.81
C SER A 45 -5.37 -1.12 -5.65
N VAL A 46 -4.91 -0.98 -4.42
CA VAL A 46 -3.72 -0.20 -4.09
C VAL A 46 -2.64 -1.16 -3.63
N PHE A 47 -1.48 -1.06 -4.24
CA PHE A 47 -0.29 -1.82 -3.88
C PHE A 47 0.78 -0.86 -3.41
N ILE A 48 1.18 -1.00 -2.17
CA ILE A 48 2.17 -0.15 -1.52
C ILE A 48 3.47 -0.95 -1.41
N THR A 49 4.57 -0.35 -1.83
CA THR A 49 5.89 -0.98 -1.79
C THR A 49 6.88 -0.10 -1.05
N GLY A 50 8.13 -0.58 -0.92
CA GLY A 50 9.21 0.20 -0.35
C GLY A 50 9.10 0.44 1.15
N SER A 51 9.62 1.57 1.60
CA SER A 51 9.71 1.88 3.03
C SER A 51 8.35 2.03 3.71
N ALA A 52 7.35 2.51 3.00
CA ALA A 52 5.99 2.60 3.54
C ALA A 52 5.43 1.22 3.86
N ALA A 53 5.59 0.28 2.94
CA ALA A 53 5.15 -1.10 3.15
C ALA A 53 5.91 -1.78 4.30
N GLU A 54 7.20 -1.57 4.40
CA GLU A 54 8.01 -2.09 5.50
C GLU A 54 7.51 -1.59 6.85
N ARG A 55 7.26 -0.30 6.97
CA ARG A 55 6.77 0.29 8.21
C ARG A 55 5.38 -0.22 8.58
N LEU A 56 4.51 -0.35 7.60
CA LEU A 56 3.18 -0.89 7.80
C LEU A 56 3.23 -2.35 8.26
N TYR A 57 4.05 -3.17 7.60
CA TYR A 57 4.23 -4.56 7.99
C TYR A 57 4.73 -4.70 9.42
N LYS A 58 5.78 -3.95 9.78
CA LYS A 58 6.37 -4.00 11.12
C LYS A 58 5.43 -3.49 12.21
N LYS A 59 4.57 -2.56 11.86
CA LYS A 59 3.58 -2.02 12.78
C LYS A 59 2.40 -2.97 13.04
N MET A 60 2.13 -3.86 12.11
CA MET A 60 1.07 -4.84 12.28
C MET A 60 1.46 -5.87 13.33
N LYS A 61 0.60 -6.05 14.32
CA LYS A 61 0.84 -6.98 15.44
C LYS A 61 0.43 -8.41 15.15
N SER A 62 -0.23 -8.64 14.03
CA SER A 62 -0.62 -9.98 13.64
C SER A 62 0.60 -10.87 13.39
N LYS A 63 0.43 -12.16 13.67
CA LYS A 63 1.49 -13.14 13.45
C LYS A 63 1.68 -13.39 11.96
N PRO A 64 2.92 -13.41 11.46
CA PRO A 64 3.17 -13.76 10.05
C PRO A 64 2.68 -15.16 9.72
N ILE A 65 2.02 -15.30 8.59
CA ILE A 65 1.49 -16.57 8.10
C ILE A 65 2.11 -16.86 6.76
N TYR A 66 2.58 -18.10 6.58
CA TYR A 66 3.00 -18.59 5.29
C TYR A 66 1.77 -18.98 4.48
N ASP A 67 1.65 -18.42 3.29
CA ASP A 67 0.58 -18.76 2.37
C ASP A 67 1.14 -19.63 1.23
N GLY A 68 0.56 -20.81 1.06
CA GLY A 68 0.96 -21.74 0.01
C GLY A 68 0.68 -21.25 -1.42
N CYS A 69 -0.06 -20.16 -1.59
CA CYS A 69 -0.27 -19.53 -2.89
C CYS A 69 1.02 -19.00 -3.49
N TYR A 70 1.93 -18.60 -2.63
CA TYR A 70 3.25 -18.13 -3.02
C TYR A 70 4.27 -19.16 -2.55
N ALA A 71 4.59 -20.09 -3.40
CA ALA A 71 5.54 -21.17 -3.11
C ALA A 71 6.99 -20.69 -2.99
N ASP A 72 7.19 -19.38 -2.78
CA ASP A 72 8.50 -18.73 -2.76
C ASP A 72 8.99 -18.37 -1.36
N GLY A 73 8.24 -18.70 -0.31
CA GLY A 73 8.62 -18.37 1.07
C GLY A 73 8.18 -17.00 1.54
N THR A 74 7.19 -16.40 0.90
CA THR A 74 6.61 -15.12 1.30
C THR A 74 5.70 -15.29 2.52
N TYR A 75 5.85 -14.42 3.51
CA TYR A 75 5.01 -14.37 4.69
C TYR A 75 4.06 -13.18 4.65
N PHE A 76 2.87 -13.37 5.19
CA PHE A 76 1.81 -12.37 5.20
C PHE A 76 1.36 -12.02 6.60
N LYS A 77 1.05 -10.76 6.80
CA LYS A 77 0.27 -10.28 7.92
C LYS A 77 -1.00 -9.65 7.38
N SER A 78 -2.13 -10.06 7.89
CA SER A 78 -3.42 -9.52 7.45
C SER A 78 -4.24 -9.04 8.63
N HIS A 79 -4.97 -7.97 8.40
CA HIS A 79 -5.98 -7.48 9.33
C HIS A 79 -7.18 -7.02 8.52
N GLY A 80 -8.25 -7.81 8.59
CA GLY A 80 -9.40 -7.60 7.71
C GLY A 80 -8.99 -7.75 6.24
N MET A 81 -9.32 -6.77 5.44
CA MET A 81 -9.01 -6.75 4.00
C MET A 81 -7.66 -6.12 3.67
N PHE A 82 -6.95 -5.65 4.68
CA PHE A 82 -5.61 -5.09 4.52
C PHE A 82 -4.56 -6.18 4.75
N SER A 83 -3.64 -6.33 3.81
CA SER A 83 -2.62 -7.36 3.87
C SER A 83 -1.24 -6.77 3.54
N CYS A 84 -0.25 -7.18 4.30
CA CYS A 84 1.15 -6.89 4.00
C CYS A 84 1.93 -8.18 3.88
N SER A 85 2.98 -8.16 3.08
CA SER A 85 3.84 -9.31 2.86
C SER A 85 5.31 -8.94 2.93
N ILE A 86 6.13 -9.93 3.25
CA ILE A 86 7.59 -9.87 3.13
C ILE A 86 8.06 -11.07 2.33
N SER A 87 8.80 -10.81 1.26
CA SER A 87 9.42 -11.85 0.45
C SER A 87 10.72 -12.37 1.06
N PRO A 88 11.25 -13.51 0.59
CA PRO A 88 12.56 -13.99 1.05
C PRO A 88 13.70 -13.00 0.78
N LYS A 89 13.54 -12.12 -0.19
CA LYS A 89 14.50 -11.04 -0.49
C LYS A 89 14.26 -9.78 0.33
N GLU A 90 13.47 -9.89 1.40
CA GLU A 90 13.12 -8.78 2.30
C GLU A 90 12.44 -7.61 1.58
N LYS A 91 11.66 -7.90 0.55
CA LYS A 91 10.82 -6.91 -0.12
C LYS A 91 9.44 -6.91 0.50
N TYR A 92 9.02 -5.73 0.92
CA TYR A 92 7.72 -5.52 1.54
C TYR A 92 6.70 -5.02 0.53
N SER A 93 5.48 -5.51 0.67
CA SER A 93 4.35 -5.06 -0.12
C SER A 93 3.09 -5.10 0.74
N CYS A 94 2.27 -4.08 0.64
CA CYS A 94 0.96 -4.06 1.29
C CYS A 94 -0.10 -3.80 0.24
N SER A 95 -1.29 -4.33 0.45
CA SER A 95 -2.38 -4.17 -0.50
C SER A 95 -3.73 -4.09 0.17
N PHE A 96 -4.62 -3.38 -0.45
CA PHE A 96 -6.04 -3.35 -0.14
C PHE A 96 -6.82 -2.95 -1.39
N GLY A 97 -8.10 -3.29 -1.40
CA GLY A 97 -9.01 -2.91 -2.45
C GLY A 97 -10.17 -2.08 -1.91
N VAL A 98 -10.76 -1.31 -2.80
CA VAL A 98 -11.96 -0.54 -2.50
C VAL A 98 -12.97 -0.78 -3.60
N ASN A 99 -14.18 -1.20 -3.22
CA ASN A 99 -15.32 -1.18 -4.13
C ASN A 99 -15.85 0.25 -4.15
N THR A 100 -15.65 0.95 -5.26
CA THR A 100 -16.01 2.35 -5.38
C THR A 100 -17.50 2.58 -5.49
N LYS A 101 -18.23 1.57 -5.93
CA LYS A 101 -19.68 1.62 -6.03
C LYS A 101 -20.34 1.55 -4.65
N GLU A 102 -19.82 0.72 -3.78
CA GLU A 102 -20.36 0.51 -2.43
C GLU A 102 -19.58 1.24 -1.33
N GLY A 103 -18.38 1.72 -1.64
CA GLY A 103 -17.52 2.37 -0.67
C GLY A 103 -16.95 1.41 0.38
N LYS A 104 -16.85 0.13 0.07
CA LYS A 104 -16.37 -0.90 0.99
C LYS A 104 -14.98 -1.37 0.63
N LEU A 105 -14.20 -1.74 1.65
CA LEU A 105 -12.92 -2.41 1.48
C LEU A 105 -13.11 -3.86 1.06
N TYR A 106 -12.20 -4.35 0.23
CA TYR A 106 -12.09 -5.76 -0.11
C TYR A 106 -10.62 -6.13 -0.30
N GLY A 107 -10.31 -7.43 -0.29
CA GLY A 107 -8.96 -7.90 -0.51
C GLY A 107 -8.49 -7.63 -1.93
N ALA A 108 -7.30 -7.04 -2.08
CA ALA A 108 -6.74 -6.70 -3.39
C ALA A 108 -6.08 -7.90 -4.06
N GLU A 109 -5.68 -8.89 -3.29
CA GLU A 109 -5.02 -10.10 -3.79
C GLU A 109 -5.89 -11.31 -3.52
N SER A 110 -6.08 -12.10 -4.57
CA SER A 110 -6.67 -13.42 -4.47
C SER A 110 -5.73 -14.45 -5.10
N CYS A 111 -5.65 -15.52 -4.45
CA CYS A 111 -4.91 -16.67 -4.93
C CYS A 111 -5.77 -17.47 -5.88
#